data_58cd96efbff3cefc8eba8d813f858e56
#
_entry.id   58cd96efbff3cefc8eba8d813f858e56
#
_cell.length_a   1.000
_cell.length_b   1.000
_cell.length_c   1.000
_cell.angle_alpha   90.00
_cell.angle_beta   90.00
_cell.angle_gamma   90.00
#
_symmetry.space_group_name_H-M   'P 1'
#
loop_
_entity.id
_entity.type
_entity.pdbx_description
1 polymer ?
#
loop_
_entity_poly.entity_id
_entity_poly.type
_entity_poly.pdbx_seq_one_letter_code
_entity_poly.pdbx_strand_id
1 'polypeptide(L)'
;MKHITYDEQTKVFKLHTKNSVYQMQVRDYDTLAHLYYGADIGDSDASHRIISLDRGFSGNPYEAGEDRTFSLDVLPQEYSGYGNGDYRINAMEVTHEDGSDAIHLRYESYRMSEGKYSL
;
A
#
# COMPACT_ATOMS: atom_id res chain seq x y z
N MET A 1 16.57 5.22 19.65
CA MET A 1 16.07 5.38 18.26
C MET A 1 14.84 4.50 18.07
N LYS A 2 13.76 5.05 17.60
CA LYS A 2 12.59 4.24 17.24
C LYS A 2 12.83 3.63 15.87
N HIS A 3 12.76 2.31 15.80
CA HIS A 3 12.93 1.60 14.53
C HIS A 3 11.70 1.70 13.62
N ILE A 4 10.52 1.88 14.19
CA ILE A 4 9.28 2.03 13.45
C ILE A 4 8.62 3.33 13.87
N THR A 5 8.24 4.14 12.90
CA THR A 5 7.48 5.37 13.11
C THR A 5 6.27 5.43 12.21
N TYR A 6 5.24 6.13 12.65
CA TYR A 6 4.04 6.41 11.87
C TYR A 6 3.67 7.89 12.05
N ASP A 7 3.51 8.57 10.93
CA ASP A 7 3.04 9.97 10.90
C ASP A 7 1.53 9.98 10.64
N GLU A 8 0.76 10.44 11.61
CA GLU A 8 -0.70 10.47 11.52
C GLU A 8 -1.25 11.44 10.47
N GLN A 9 -0.50 12.50 10.16
CA GLN A 9 -0.91 13.49 9.17
C GLN A 9 -0.70 12.99 7.75
N THR A 10 0.47 12.44 7.47
CA THR A 10 0.83 11.94 6.13
C THR A 10 0.45 10.49 5.93
N LYS A 11 0.15 9.77 7.01
CA LYS A 11 -0.14 8.32 7.01
C LYS A 11 1.01 7.47 6.48
N VAL A 12 2.23 7.91 6.72
CA VAL A 12 3.45 7.22 6.28
C VAL A 12 4.04 6.43 7.43
N PHE A 13 4.30 5.15 7.16
CA PHE A 13 5.10 4.28 8.02
C PHE A 13 6.54 4.28 7.54
N LYS A 14 7.47 4.36 8.49
CA LYS A 14 8.91 4.19 8.22
C LYS A 14 9.47 3.11 9.13
N LEU A 15 10.09 2.10 8.52
CA LEU A 15 10.75 1.01 9.21
C LEU A 15 12.25 1.15 8.99
N HIS A 16 12.97 1.53 10.04
CA HIS A 16 14.40 1.80 9.98
C HIS A 16 15.21 0.59 10.41
N THR A 17 16.23 0.26 9.62
CA THR A 17 17.37 -0.56 10.06
C THR A 17 18.55 0.35 10.37
N LYS A 18 19.75 -0.23 10.54
CA LYS A 18 20.94 0.59 10.79
C LYS A 18 21.25 1.56 9.65
N ASN A 19 21.06 1.15 8.40
CA ASN A 19 21.50 1.90 7.22
C ASN A 19 20.41 2.06 6.16
N SER A 20 19.24 1.50 6.38
CA SER A 20 18.17 1.52 5.38
C SER A 20 16.82 1.88 6.00
N VAL A 21 15.91 2.27 5.16
CA VAL A 21 14.52 2.54 5.53
C VAL A 21 13.58 1.92 4.52
N TYR A 22 12.49 1.37 5.03
CA TYR A 22 11.35 0.92 4.24
C TYR A 22 10.18 1.84 4.52
N GLN A 23 9.58 2.40 3.47
CA GLN A 23 8.46 3.34 3.60
C GLN A 23 7.23 2.83 2.88
N MET A 24 6.09 2.96 3.55
CA MET A 24 4.77 2.67 2.99
C MET A 24 3.76 3.69 3.49
N GLN A 25 2.68 3.88 2.77
CA GLN A 25 1.68 4.91 3.05
C GLN A 25 0.27 4.36 2.88
N VAL A 26 -0.61 4.74 3.79
CA VAL A 26 -2.06 4.52 3.60
C VAL A 26 -2.58 5.66 2.72
N ARG A 27 -3.09 5.29 1.55
CA ARG A 27 -3.63 6.22 0.57
C ARG A 27 -5.15 6.12 0.51
N ASP A 28 -5.75 6.80 -0.47
CA ASP A 28 -7.20 6.86 -0.64
C ASP A 28 -7.81 5.46 -0.69
N TYR A 29 -9.01 5.35 -0.16
CA TYR A 29 -9.79 4.09 -0.07
C TYR A 29 -9.05 2.99 0.70
N ASP A 30 -8.25 3.39 1.71
CA ASP A 30 -7.50 2.49 2.58
C ASP A 30 -6.52 1.56 1.84
N THR A 31 -5.96 2.03 0.74
CA THR A 31 -4.95 1.29 -0.02
C THR A 31 -3.57 1.50 0.60
N LEU A 32 -2.90 0.40 0.98
CA LEU A 32 -1.53 0.46 1.48
C LEU A 32 -0.57 0.42 0.30
N ALA A 33 0.16 1.51 0.09
CA ALA A 33 1.07 1.68 -1.03
C ALA A 33 2.54 1.62 -0.57
N HIS A 34 3.38 1.00 -1.40
CA HIS A 34 4.82 1.03 -1.23
C HIS A 34 5.38 2.36 -1.73
N LEU A 35 6.20 3.02 -0.92
CA LEU A 35 6.85 4.28 -1.30
C LEU A 35 8.33 4.09 -1.66
N TYR A 36 9.10 3.45 -0.78
CA TYR A 36 10.55 3.45 -0.90
C TYR A 36 11.17 2.30 -0.09
N TYR A 37 12.22 1.72 -0.63
CA TYR A 37 13.15 0.88 0.12
C TYR A 37 14.57 1.16 -0.35
N GLY A 38 15.45 1.48 0.58
CA GLY A 38 16.85 1.78 0.25
C GLY A 38 17.56 2.44 1.41
N ALA A 39 18.64 3.16 1.10
CA ALA A 39 19.39 3.90 2.10
C ALA A 39 18.50 4.87 2.87
N ASP A 40 18.76 5.05 4.14
CA ASP A 40 17.99 5.96 4.99
C ASP A 40 18.06 7.39 4.48
N ILE A 41 16.89 7.98 4.18
CA ILE A 41 16.76 9.34 3.68
C ILE A 41 16.33 10.34 4.77
N GLY A 42 16.49 9.97 6.03
CA GLY A 42 16.18 10.84 7.17
C GLY A 42 14.70 11.09 7.36
N ASP A 43 14.33 12.34 7.59
CA ASP A 43 12.93 12.72 7.83
C ASP A 43 12.09 12.79 6.56
N SER A 44 12.73 12.73 5.38
CA SER A 44 12.02 12.76 4.11
C SER A 44 11.21 11.51 3.88
N ASP A 45 10.09 11.64 3.16
CA ASP A 45 9.34 10.52 2.63
C ASP A 45 9.27 10.59 1.09
N ALA A 46 8.92 9.46 0.49
CA ALA A 46 8.85 9.34 -0.96
C ALA A 46 7.41 9.39 -1.50
N SER A 47 6.46 9.95 -0.76
CA SER A 47 5.04 10.02 -1.15
C SER A 47 4.83 10.76 -2.48
N HIS A 48 5.69 11.74 -2.79
CA HIS A 48 5.67 12.49 -4.03
C HIS A 48 5.93 11.63 -5.28
N ARG A 49 6.45 10.43 -5.13
CA ARG A 49 6.70 9.51 -6.24
C ARG A 49 5.45 8.85 -6.79
N ILE A 50 4.36 8.86 -6.01
CA ILE A 50 3.08 8.33 -6.47
C ILE A 50 2.34 9.44 -7.20
N ILE A 51 2.13 9.26 -8.50
CA ILE A 51 1.46 10.21 -9.37
C ILE A 51 0.09 9.64 -9.74
N SER A 52 -0.95 10.47 -9.56
CA SER A 52 -2.32 10.15 -9.97
C SER A 52 -2.62 10.83 -11.29
N LEU A 53 -3.01 10.05 -12.28
CA LEU A 53 -3.36 10.53 -13.62
C LEU A 53 -4.82 10.21 -13.92
N ASP A 54 -5.47 11.07 -14.68
CA ASP A 54 -6.80 10.78 -15.22
C ASP A 54 -6.69 9.65 -16.26
N ARG A 55 -7.32 8.52 -15.97
CA ARG A 55 -7.31 7.33 -16.82
C ARG A 55 -8.73 6.85 -17.05
N GLY A 56 -9.25 7.10 -18.25
CA GLY A 56 -10.63 6.81 -18.59
C GLY A 56 -11.02 5.34 -18.72
N PHE A 57 -10.08 4.41 -18.70
CA PHE A 57 -10.32 2.98 -18.98
C PHE A 57 -9.97 2.03 -17.85
N SER A 58 -9.51 2.54 -16.72
CA SER A 58 -9.11 1.69 -15.60
C SER A 58 -10.31 1.21 -14.80
N GLY A 59 -10.28 -0.05 -14.41
CA GLY A 59 -11.18 -0.55 -13.38
C GLY A 59 -10.82 0.06 -12.04
N ASN A 60 -11.85 0.58 -11.35
CA ASN A 60 -11.70 1.16 -10.02
C ASN A 60 -12.49 0.33 -9.01
N PRO A 61 -12.09 0.30 -7.73
CA PRO A 61 -12.96 -0.25 -6.71
C PRO A 61 -14.24 0.59 -6.62
N TYR A 62 -15.33 -0.04 -6.20
CA TYR A 62 -16.64 0.60 -6.13
C TYR A 62 -16.62 1.94 -5.38
N GLU A 63 -15.83 2.02 -4.33
CA GLU A 63 -15.74 3.20 -3.46
C GLU A 63 -15.10 4.41 -4.15
N ALA A 64 -14.31 4.19 -5.18
CA ALA A 64 -13.71 5.29 -5.95
C ALA A 64 -14.76 6.03 -6.80
N GLY A 65 -15.91 5.39 -7.07
CA GLY A 65 -16.98 6.02 -7.83
C GLY A 65 -16.52 6.49 -9.20
N GLU A 66 -16.67 7.78 -9.46
CA GLU A 66 -16.26 8.40 -10.73
C GLU A 66 -14.84 8.98 -10.70
N ASP A 67 -14.06 8.71 -9.64
CA ASP A 67 -12.68 9.19 -9.55
C ASP A 67 -11.77 8.45 -10.54
N ARG A 68 -11.54 9.08 -11.67
CA ARG A 68 -10.73 8.55 -12.77
C ARG A 68 -9.22 8.64 -12.49
N THR A 69 -8.82 9.26 -11.40
CA THR A 69 -7.42 9.37 -11.00
C THR A 69 -6.97 8.21 -10.11
N PHE A 70 -7.92 7.46 -9.55
CA PHE A 70 -7.64 6.31 -8.71
C PHE A 70 -7.75 5.01 -9.51
N SER A 71 -6.66 4.25 -9.56
CA SER A 71 -6.59 3.00 -10.30
C SER A 71 -5.59 2.06 -9.65
N LEU A 72 -6.04 0.87 -9.27
CA LEU A 72 -5.20 -0.10 -8.57
C LEU A 72 -4.07 -0.65 -9.43
N ASP A 73 -4.24 -0.69 -10.75
CA ASP A 73 -3.24 -1.25 -11.67
C ASP A 73 -1.98 -0.39 -11.82
N VAL A 74 -2.05 0.89 -11.46
CA VAL A 74 -0.89 1.80 -11.51
C VAL A 74 -0.34 2.15 -10.14
N LEU A 75 -1.11 1.90 -9.07
CA LEU A 75 -0.64 2.11 -7.70
C LEU A 75 0.41 1.04 -7.32
N PRO A 76 1.53 1.43 -6.72
CA PRO A 76 2.48 0.47 -6.17
C PRO A 76 1.93 -0.11 -4.87
N GLN A 77 0.97 -1.01 -4.97
CA GLN A 77 0.37 -1.63 -3.81
C GLN A 77 1.39 -2.45 -3.03
N GLU A 78 1.36 -2.35 -1.71
CA GLU A 78 2.25 -3.10 -0.84
C GLU A 78 2.00 -4.61 -0.96
N TYR A 79 0.74 -4.99 -1.09
CA TYR A 79 0.34 -6.40 -1.21
C TYR A 79 -0.87 -6.52 -2.13
N SER A 80 -0.62 -6.71 -3.41
CA SER A 80 -1.67 -6.72 -4.44
C SER A 80 -2.41 -8.05 -4.49
N GLY A 81 -3.72 -7.98 -4.75
CA GLY A 81 -4.57 -9.12 -5.04
C GLY A 81 -5.06 -9.09 -6.48
N TYR A 82 -5.71 -10.17 -6.91
CA TYR A 82 -6.33 -10.28 -8.23
C TYR A 82 -7.71 -9.59 -8.24
N GLY A 83 -8.05 -8.96 -9.34
CA GLY A 83 -9.35 -8.33 -9.54
C GLY A 83 -9.32 -6.82 -9.30
N ASN A 84 -10.48 -6.20 -9.33
CA ASN A 84 -10.67 -4.75 -9.12
C ASN A 84 -9.87 -3.87 -10.09
N GLY A 85 -9.63 -4.37 -11.32
CA GLY A 85 -8.90 -3.63 -12.36
C GLY A 85 -7.39 -3.77 -12.32
N ASP A 86 -6.83 -4.49 -11.37
CA ASP A 86 -5.40 -4.80 -11.32
C ASP A 86 -5.14 -6.18 -11.93
N TYR A 87 -4.48 -6.20 -13.09
CA TYR A 87 -4.17 -7.41 -13.85
C TYR A 87 -2.67 -7.76 -13.82
N ARG A 88 -1.90 -7.05 -13.01
CA ARG A 88 -0.48 -7.38 -12.79
C ARG A 88 -0.35 -8.67 -12.00
N ILE A 89 0.85 -9.25 -11.98
CA ILE A 89 1.13 -10.40 -11.10
C ILE A 89 0.86 -9.99 -9.66
N ASN A 90 -0.06 -10.70 -9.02
CA ASN A 90 -0.48 -10.42 -7.66
C ASN A 90 0.48 -11.02 -6.62
N ALA A 91 0.56 -10.38 -5.47
CA ALA A 91 1.36 -10.85 -4.34
C ALA A 91 0.67 -11.97 -3.57
N MET A 92 -0.66 -12.05 -3.65
CA MET A 92 -1.45 -13.05 -2.96
C MET A 92 -2.57 -13.57 -3.85
N GLU A 93 -2.76 -14.88 -3.83
CA GLU A 93 -3.87 -15.56 -4.51
C GLU A 93 -4.82 -16.16 -3.48
N VAL A 94 -6.11 -15.97 -3.70
CA VAL A 94 -7.17 -16.50 -2.83
C VAL A 94 -8.23 -17.14 -3.70
N THR A 95 -8.67 -18.33 -3.32
CA THR A 95 -9.85 -18.97 -3.91
C THR A 95 -10.93 -19.04 -2.84
N HIS A 96 -12.07 -18.39 -3.09
CA HIS A 96 -13.23 -18.41 -2.22
C HIS A 96 -14.01 -19.73 -2.39
N GLU A 97 -14.91 -20.01 -1.45
CA GLU A 97 -15.74 -21.22 -1.50
C GLU A 97 -16.56 -21.35 -2.80
N ASP A 98 -17.00 -20.24 -3.36
CA ASP A 98 -17.75 -20.20 -4.62
C ASP A 98 -16.89 -20.34 -5.87
N GLY A 99 -15.57 -20.51 -5.72
CA GLY A 99 -14.61 -20.62 -6.81
C GLY A 99 -14.11 -19.29 -7.35
N SER A 100 -14.60 -18.15 -6.85
CA SER A 100 -14.07 -16.84 -7.23
C SER A 100 -12.71 -16.57 -6.59
N ASP A 101 -11.90 -15.73 -7.23
CA ASP A 101 -10.54 -15.45 -6.83
C ASP A 101 -10.24 -13.95 -6.68
N ALA A 102 -11.25 -13.09 -6.79
CA ALA A 102 -11.07 -11.66 -6.59
C ALA A 102 -10.87 -11.32 -5.11
N ILE A 103 -9.85 -10.51 -4.83
CA ILE A 103 -9.58 -10.01 -3.48
C ILE A 103 -9.07 -8.57 -3.55
N HIS A 104 -9.53 -7.75 -2.60
CA HIS A 104 -9.04 -6.40 -2.40
C HIS A 104 -8.70 -6.22 -0.92
N LEU A 105 -7.40 -6.24 -0.61
CA LEU A 105 -6.91 -5.98 0.73
C LEU A 105 -6.92 -4.48 1.01
N ARG A 106 -7.43 -4.11 2.17
CA ARG A 106 -7.48 -2.73 2.64
C ARG A 106 -6.82 -2.62 3.99
N TYR A 107 -6.20 -1.46 4.22
CA TYR A 107 -5.68 -1.11 5.52
C TYR A 107 -6.83 -0.94 6.51
N GLU A 108 -6.68 -1.52 7.69
CA GLU A 108 -7.63 -1.36 8.80
C GLU A 108 -6.97 -0.63 9.98
N SER A 109 -5.91 -1.20 10.51
CA SER A 109 -5.22 -0.65 11.68
C SER A 109 -3.82 -1.22 11.80
N TYR A 110 -3.04 -0.71 12.75
CA TYR A 110 -1.73 -1.23 13.07
C TYR A 110 -1.52 -1.35 14.57
N ARG A 111 -0.56 -2.18 14.93
CA ARG A 111 0.00 -2.25 16.29
C ARG A 111 1.52 -2.29 16.17
N MET A 112 2.18 -1.65 17.13
CA MET A 112 3.63 -1.71 17.27
C MET A 112 4.00 -2.43 18.55
N SER A 113 5.02 -3.28 18.49
CA SER A 113 5.57 -3.96 19.65
C SER A 113 7.08 -3.89 19.62
N GLU A 114 7.70 -3.96 20.80
CA GLU A 114 9.15 -4.03 20.90
C GLU A 114 9.65 -5.47 20.80
N GLY A 115 10.85 -5.62 20.24
CA GLY A 115 11.49 -6.91 20.10
C GLY A 115 10.98 -7.74 18.93
N LYS A 116 11.43 -8.97 18.89
CA LYS A 116 11.04 -9.90 17.84
C LYS A 116 9.66 -10.47 18.12
N TYR A 117 8.77 -10.36 17.13
CA TYR A 117 7.45 -10.98 17.23
C TYR A 117 7.57 -12.50 17.28
N SER A 118 6.87 -13.11 18.21
CA SER A 118 6.73 -14.58 18.27
C SER A 118 5.28 -14.97 18.06
N LEU A 119 5.10 -16.00 17.27
CA LEU A 119 3.78 -16.59 17.03
C LEU A 119 3.33 -17.44 18.22
#